data_da1fa41be3f064bff44eb9ff6f2c8ec7
#
_entry.id   da1fa41be3f064bff44eb9ff6f2c8ec7
#
_cell.length_a   1.000
_cell.length_b   1.000
_cell.length_c   1.000
_cell.angle_alpha   90.00
_cell.angle_beta   90.00
_cell.angle_gamma   90.00
#
_symmetry.space_group_name_H-M   'P 1'
#
loop_
_entity.id
_entity.type
_entity.pdbx_description
1 polymer ?
#
loop_
_entity_poly.entity_id
_entity_poly.type
_entity_poly.pdbx_seq_one_letter_code
_entity_poly.pdbx_strand_id
1 'polypeptide(L)'
;MEDNKIVDLYWERNEEAIAETINAYGRYCRTIAFNILGVEEDVQECLNDTWMNAWNGIPPARPACLSAFLGKITRNLAISRYRAGHAVKRTGD
;
A
#
# COMPACT_ATOMS: atom_id res chain seq x y z
N MET A 1 -8.20 -3.99 -15.67
CA MET A 1 -8.11 -2.59 -16.15
C MET A 1 -6.65 -2.21 -16.26
N GLU A 2 -6.29 -1.49 -17.28
CA GLU A 2 -4.91 -1.06 -17.49
C GLU A 2 -4.48 -0.01 -16.46
N ASP A 3 -3.20 -0.03 -16.11
CA ASP A 3 -2.66 0.86 -15.08
C ASP A 3 -2.96 2.34 -15.32
N ASN A 4 -2.78 2.80 -16.56
CA ASN A 4 -3.02 4.22 -16.86
C ASN A 4 -4.48 4.61 -16.67
N LYS A 5 -5.40 3.68 -16.87
CA LYS A 5 -6.83 3.95 -16.64
C LYS A 5 -7.13 4.00 -15.15
N ILE A 6 -6.48 3.15 -14.36
CA ILE A 6 -6.63 3.20 -12.91
C ILE A 6 -6.10 4.53 -12.39
N VAL A 7 -4.94 4.96 -12.87
CA VAL A 7 -4.36 6.25 -12.49
C VAL A 7 -5.30 7.40 -12.87
N ASP A 8 -5.92 7.32 -14.05
CA ASP A 8 -6.88 8.34 -14.49
C ASP A 8 -8.05 8.45 -13.51
N LEU A 9 -8.53 7.32 -12.97
CA LEU A 9 -9.61 7.35 -11.99
C LEU A 9 -9.21 8.12 -10.73
N TYR A 10 -7.96 7.96 -10.28
CA TYR A 10 -7.43 8.74 -9.15
C TYR A 10 -7.44 10.23 -9.47
N TRP A 11 -6.99 10.57 -10.68
CA TRP A 11 -6.94 11.99 -11.09
C TRP A 11 -8.33 12.61 -11.19
N GLU A 12 -9.34 11.80 -11.51
CA GLU A 12 -10.73 12.21 -11.52
C GLU A 12 -11.36 12.24 -10.14
N ARG A 13 -10.62 11.83 -9.12
CA ARG A 13 -11.09 11.66 -7.74
C ARG A 13 -12.29 10.72 -7.67
N ASN A 14 -12.25 9.69 -8.49
CA ASN A 14 -13.26 8.65 -8.52
C ASN A 14 -12.85 7.53 -7.56
N GLU A 15 -13.69 7.26 -6.56
CA GLU A 15 -13.39 6.27 -5.54
C GLU A 15 -13.23 4.86 -6.10
N GLU A 16 -13.74 4.60 -7.30
CA GLU A 16 -13.53 3.31 -7.96
C GLU A 16 -12.06 3.02 -8.21
N ALA A 17 -11.23 4.07 -8.20
CA ALA A 17 -9.78 3.91 -8.33
C ALA A 17 -9.24 2.96 -7.28
N ILE A 18 -9.71 3.09 -6.04
CA ILE A 18 -9.27 2.23 -4.93
C ILE A 18 -9.71 0.79 -5.16
N ALA A 19 -10.98 0.59 -5.53
CA ALA A 19 -11.51 -0.74 -5.78
C ALA A 19 -10.75 -1.44 -6.91
N GLU A 20 -10.47 -0.72 -8.00
CA GLU A 20 -9.72 -1.27 -9.12
C GLU A 20 -8.28 -1.59 -8.75
N THR A 21 -7.68 -0.75 -7.90
CA THR A 21 -6.32 -0.98 -7.41
C THR A 21 -6.27 -2.26 -6.58
N ILE A 22 -7.20 -2.42 -5.66
CA ILE A 22 -7.26 -3.62 -4.80
C ILE A 22 -7.50 -4.86 -5.67
N ASN A 23 -8.38 -4.76 -6.64
CA ASN A 23 -8.66 -5.89 -7.52
C ASN A 23 -7.44 -6.31 -8.32
N ALA A 24 -6.67 -5.35 -8.83
CA ALA A 24 -5.49 -5.62 -9.65
C ALA A 24 -4.25 -5.99 -8.83
N TYR A 25 -4.03 -5.31 -7.70
CA TYR A 25 -2.77 -5.40 -6.95
C TYR A 25 -2.91 -5.75 -5.48
N GLY A 26 -4.12 -6.02 -5.01
CA GLY A 26 -4.35 -6.34 -3.60
C GLY A 26 -3.52 -7.53 -3.13
N ARG A 27 -3.51 -8.59 -3.92
CA ARG A 27 -2.77 -9.81 -3.59
C ARG A 27 -1.26 -9.56 -3.59
N TYR A 28 -0.79 -8.82 -4.57
CA TYR A 28 0.62 -8.45 -4.69
C TYR A 28 1.10 -7.67 -3.46
N CYS A 29 0.35 -6.64 -3.09
CA CYS A 29 0.69 -5.83 -1.91
C CYS A 29 0.59 -6.66 -0.62
N ARG A 30 -0.42 -7.52 -0.53
CA ARG A 30 -0.59 -8.39 0.62
C ARG A 30 0.61 -9.32 0.81
N THR A 31 1.12 -9.87 -0.29
CA THR A 31 2.30 -10.74 -0.23
C THR A 31 3.50 -9.98 0.33
N ILE A 32 3.72 -8.75 -0.14
CA ILE A 32 4.81 -7.91 0.36
C ILE A 32 4.66 -7.67 1.86
N ALA A 33 3.47 -7.25 2.28
CA ALA A 33 3.21 -6.92 3.68
C ALA A 33 3.34 -8.16 4.56
N PHE A 34 2.80 -9.29 4.14
CA PHE A 34 2.84 -10.52 4.91
C PHE A 34 4.26 -11.04 5.09
N ASN A 35 5.08 -10.95 4.03
CA ASN A 35 6.48 -11.39 4.10
C ASN A 35 7.28 -10.58 5.12
N ILE A 36 6.90 -9.34 5.36
CA ILE A 36 7.61 -8.47 6.31
C ILE A 36 7.00 -8.60 7.70
N LEU A 37 5.68 -8.60 7.81
CA LEU A 37 4.98 -8.50 9.09
C LEU A 37 4.58 -9.84 9.70
N GLY A 38 4.16 -10.78 8.87
CA GLY A 38 3.81 -12.13 9.33
C GLY A 38 2.54 -12.26 10.16
N VAL A 39 1.92 -11.15 10.56
CA VAL A 39 0.72 -11.14 11.40
C VAL A 39 -0.43 -10.54 10.61
N GLU A 40 -1.53 -11.27 10.49
CA GLU A 40 -2.66 -10.89 9.63
C GLU A 40 -3.22 -9.50 9.98
N GLU A 41 -3.38 -9.22 11.27
CA GLU A 41 -3.92 -7.91 11.70
C GLU A 41 -3.04 -6.77 11.22
N ASP A 42 -1.72 -6.93 11.38
CA ASP A 42 -0.76 -5.90 10.94
C ASP A 42 -0.76 -5.77 9.43
N VAL A 43 -0.92 -6.89 8.72
CA VAL A 43 -0.99 -6.88 7.25
C VAL A 43 -2.21 -6.09 6.79
N GLN A 44 -3.37 -6.32 7.40
CA GLN A 44 -4.60 -5.60 7.04
C GLN A 44 -4.46 -4.10 7.27
N GLU A 45 -3.90 -3.70 8.40
CA GLU A 45 -3.70 -2.27 8.67
C GLU A 45 -2.73 -1.66 7.69
N CYS A 46 -1.67 -2.39 7.35
CA CYS A 46 -0.68 -1.92 6.37
C CYS A 46 -1.32 -1.73 5.00
N LEU A 47 -2.18 -2.65 4.60
CA LEU A 47 -2.86 -2.54 3.30
C LEU A 47 -3.84 -1.36 3.28
N ASN A 48 -4.60 -1.17 4.37
CA ASN A 48 -5.50 -0.02 4.45
C ASN A 48 -4.74 1.28 4.31
N ASP A 49 -3.59 1.38 4.97
CA ASP A 49 -2.73 2.56 4.86
C ASP A 49 -2.15 2.72 3.46
N THR A 50 -1.84 1.60 2.79
CA THR A 50 -1.34 1.62 1.41
C THR A 50 -2.37 2.26 0.48
N TRP A 51 -3.64 1.83 0.60
CA TRP A 51 -4.71 2.37 -0.25
C TRP A 51 -4.95 3.85 0.03
N MET A 52 -4.89 4.24 1.29
CA MET A 52 -5.04 5.63 1.67
C MET A 52 -3.89 6.48 1.13
N ASN A 53 -2.66 5.98 1.23
CA ASN A 53 -1.49 6.69 0.69
C ASN A 53 -1.57 6.83 -0.83
N ALA A 54 -2.06 5.80 -1.53
CA ALA A 54 -2.25 5.89 -2.97
C ALA A 54 -3.28 6.96 -3.32
N TRP A 55 -4.40 6.98 -2.59
CA TRP A 55 -5.45 7.98 -2.80
C TRP A 55 -4.94 9.39 -2.60
N ASN A 56 -4.14 9.59 -1.56
CA ASN A 56 -3.61 10.91 -1.24
C ASN A 56 -2.44 11.32 -2.14
N GLY A 57 -1.73 10.36 -2.69
CA GLY A 57 -0.56 10.63 -3.53
C GLY A 57 -0.86 10.80 -5.01
N ILE A 58 -1.97 10.27 -5.47
CA ILE A 58 -2.38 10.37 -6.87
C ILE A 58 -3.70 11.13 -6.90
N PRO A 59 -3.81 12.36 -7.44
CA PRO A 59 -2.69 13.18 -7.87
C PRO A 59 -1.92 13.76 -6.70
N PRO A 60 -0.76 14.39 -6.90
CA PRO A 60 -0.19 14.78 -8.18
C PRO A 60 0.68 13.73 -8.86
N ALA A 61 1.01 12.62 -8.18
CA ALA A 61 1.79 11.58 -8.80
C ALA A 61 1.04 10.98 -10.00
N ARG A 62 1.80 10.60 -11.02
CA ARG A 62 1.25 9.89 -12.18
C ARG A 62 2.21 8.74 -12.50
N PRO A 63 2.15 7.67 -11.69
CA PRO A 63 3.13 6.59 -11.84
C PRO A 63 3.01 5.89 -13.20
N ALA A 64 4.15 5.70 -13.84
CA ALA A 64 4.21 4.94 -15.07
C ALA A 64 4.05 3.45 -14.81
N CYS A 65 4.50 2.99 -13.63
CA CYS A 65 4.36 1.60 -13.20
C CYS A 65 3.63 1.59 -11.86
N LEU A 66 2.36 1.26 -11.89
CA LEU A 66 1.52 1.29 -10.70
C LEU A 66 1.97 0.25 -9.68
N SER A 67 2.36 -0.94 -10.13
CA SER A 67 2.82 -1.99 -9.21
C SER A 67 4.04 -1.54 -8.42
N ALA A 68 5.00 -0.88 -9.08
CA ALA A 68 6.20 -0.39 -8.41
C ALA A 68 5.85 0.70 -7.39
N PHE A 69 4.94 1.60 -7.77
CA PHE A 69 4.48 2.68 -6.90
C PHE A 69 3.83 2.11 -5.63
N LEU A 70 2.90 1.19 -5.81
CA LEU A 70 2.18 0.56 -4.69
C LEU A 70 3.10 -0.32 -3.84
N GLY A 71 3.98 -1.06 -4.50
CA GLY A 71 4.90 -1.94 -3.79
C GLY A 71 5.84 -1.17 -2.88
N LYS A 72 6.31 -0.01 -3.34
CA LYS A 72 7.16 0.85 -2.54
C LYS A 72 6.42 1.38 -1.31
N ILE A 73 5.18 1.83 -1.49
CA ILE A 73 4.35 2.31 -0.38
C ILE A 73 4.15 1.20 0.64
N THR A 74 3.71 0.03 0.17
CA THR A 74 3.42 -1.11 1.04
C THR A 74 4.66 -1.53 1.82
N ARG A 75 5.77 -1.65 1.10
CA ARG A 75 7.02 -2.09 1.72
C ARG A 75 7.48 -1.10 2.79
N ASN A 76 7.47 0.19 2.48
CA ASN A 76 7.90 1.22 3.43
C ASN A 76 7.01 1.22 4.68
N LEU A 77 5.70 1.11 4.50
CA LEU A 77 4.76 1.05 5.62
C LEU A 77 4.98 -0.20 6.46
N ALA A 78 5.17 -1.35 5.80
CA ALA A 78 5.39 -2.61 6.50
C ALA A 78 6.69 -2.58 7.30
N ILE A 79 7.76 -2.06 6.72
CA ILE A 79 9.05 -1.95 7.40
C ILE A 79 8.94 -1.03 8.60
N SER A 80 8.26 0.12 8.44
CA SER A 80 8.07 1.05 9.55
C SER A 80 7.30 0.41 10.69
N ARG A 81 6.25 -0.31 10.37
CA ARG A 81 5.43 -1.00 11.38
C ARG A 81 6.24 -2.09 12.07
N TYR A 82 7.02 -2.84 11.32
CA TYR A 82 7.88 -3.89 11.86
C TYR A 82 8.91 -3.29 12.84
N ARG A 83 9.55 -2.19 12.44
CA ARG A 83 10.56 -1.52 13.27
C ARG A 83 9.95 -0.95 14.54
N ALA A 84 8.76 -0.39 14.44
CA ALA A 84 8.06 0.15 15.61
C ALA A 84 7.82 -0.93 16.65
N GLY A 85 7.35 -2.10 16.23
CA GLY A 85 7.14 -3.22 17.13
C GLY A 85 8.42 -3.70 17.78
N HIS A 86 9.48 -3.77 17.00
CA HIS A 86 10.78 -4.24 17.51
C HIS A 86 11.43 -3.19 18.40
N ALA A 87 11.28 -1.91 18.08
CA ALA A 87 11.80 -0.83 18.91
C ALA A 87 11.15 -0.85 20.29
N VAL A 88 9.84 -1.08 20.33
CA VAL A 88 9.12 -1.18 21.60
C VAL A 88 9.67 -2.34 22.44
N LYS A 89 9.87 -3.48 21.81
CA LYS A 89 10.44 -4.65 22.52
C LYS A 89 11.82 -4.36 23.08
N ARG A 90 12.68 -3.73 22.29
CA ARG A 90 14.02 -3.40 22.74
C ARG A 90 14.00 -2.40 23.88
N THR A 91 13.12 -1.44 23.81
CA THR A 91 12.99 -0.42 24.85
C THR A 91 12.52 -1.06 26.17
N GLY A 92 11.74 -2.13 26.08
CA GLY A 92 11.23 -2.83 27.24
C GLY A 92 12.30 -3.68 27.94
N ASP A 93 13.40 -3.87 27.30
CA ASP A 93 14.51 -4.60 27.90
C ASP A 93 15.22 -3.72 28.93
#